data_b59600e21a32f6757f7c3b3820e8ab44
#
_entry.id   b59600e21a32f6757f7c3b3820e8ab44
#
_cell.length_a   1.000
_cell.length_b   1.000
_cell.length_c   1.000
_cell.angle_alpha   90.00
_cell.angle_beta   90.00
_cell.angle_gamma   90.00
#
_symmetry.space_group_name_H-M   'P 1'
#
loop_
_entity.id
_entity.type
_entity.pdbx_description
1 polymer ?
#
loop_
_entity_poly.entity_id
_entity_poly.type
_entity_poly.pdbx_seq_one_letter_code
_entity_poly.pdbx_strand_id
1 'polypeptide(L)'
;MTSSLLDDPELQAIAPRLASPDAEVRRIAVMDLGDLSDEAHTPLLVAALRDDTPAVRAAAALALETMENQSAVEGLAQALDDTDAQVREAAAHSLAELKEPASAAWLLPHAGTGPARVRAAVLRALRELRVPASAGPALAVLKEPRAAQDSADAIALRREAIGVLGYLKHAPALPALAGLAASDPVDEVRRAAVGALAFAAGDADARVALETALRDASWQVREEAATALGKLQQPAATAALLVALDDDYWQVRLRAARSLGRLRSAESVTPLLATLGHSISNLRKEAALALGDIGDAGALPALELAADDPDPEVRKSARLAIVQIGKAAHGA
;
A
#
# COMPACT_ATOMS: atom_id res chain seq x y z
N MET A 1 36.05 -20.25 12.68
CA MET A 1 35.38 -19.96 11.41
C MET A 1 36.25 -19.17 10.40
N THR A 2 37.54 -19.14 10.53
CA THR A 2 38.43 -18.28 9.72
C THR A 2 39.30 -19.02 8.70
N SER A 3 39.28 -20.32 8.67
CA SER A 3 40.13 -21.10 7.76
C SER A 3 39.52 -21.36 6.37
N SER A 4 38.17 -21.44 6.28
CA SER A 4 37.46 -21.74 5.02
C SER A 4 37.36 -20.53 4.05
N LEU A 5 37.29 -19.30 4.57
CA LEU A 5 37.22 -18.09 3.75
C LEU A 5 38.53 -17.74 3.02
N LEU A 6 39.67 -18.22 3.55
CA LEU A 6 41.00 -17.94 2.96
C LEU A 6 41.35 -18.88 1.78
N ASP A 7 40.59 -19.96 1.59
CA ASP A 7 40.83 -20.97 0.55
C ASP A 7 39.94 -20.75 -0.70
N ASP A 8 39.02 -19.77 -0.66
CA ASP A 8 38.20 -19.41 -1.80
C ASP A 8 39.00 -18.57 -2.81
N PRO A 9 39.26 -19.06 -4.03
CA PRO A 9 40.04 -18.32 -5.04
C PRO A 9 39.37 -17.02 -5.49
N GLU A 10 38.03 -16.94 -5.49
CA GLU A 10 37.28 -15.73 -5.90
C GLU A 10 37.41 -14.67 -4.81
N LEU A 11 37.27 -15.06 -3.55
CA LEU A 11 37.48 -14.16 -2.43
C LEU A 11 38.93 -13.66 -2.33
N GLN A 12 39.92 -14.48 -2.64
CA GLN A 12 41.33 -14.07 -2.69
C GLN A 12 41.60 -12.97 -3.71
N ALA A 13 40.86 -12.95 -4.81
CA ALA A 13 40.95 -11.91 -5.84
C ALA A 13 40.23 -10.62 -5.42
N ILE A 14 39.13 -10.72 -4.65
CA ILE A 14 38.29 -9.57 -4.24
C ILE A 14 38.83 -8.90 -2.99
N ALA A 15 39.27 -9.65 -1.98
CA ALA A 15 39.65 -9.15 -0.66
C ALA A 15 40.69 -7.99 -0.67
N PRO A 16 41.76 -8.02 -1.48
CA PRO A 16 42.70 -6.90 -1.57
C PRO A 16 42.05 -5.61 -2.11
N ARG A 17 41.04 -5.74 -3.00
CA ARG A 17 40.32 -4.63 -3.60
C ARG A 17 39.40 -3.95 -2.61
N LEU A 18 38.84 -4.67 -1.63
CA LEU A 18 38.03 -4.09 -0.54
C LEU A 18 38.85 -3.14 0.34
N ALA A 19 40.16 -3.30 0.42
CA ALA A 19 41.07 -2.44 1.17
C ALA A 19 41.73 -1.35 0.30
N SER A 20 41.35 -1.18 -0.96
CA SER A 20 41.92 -0.19 -1.88
C SER A 20 41.73 1.24 -1.35
N PRO A 21 42.75 2.14 -1.53
CA PRO A 21 42.55 3.55 -1.26
C PRO A 21 41.55 4.23 -2.22
N ASP A 22 41.34 3.64 -3.39
CA ASP A 22 40.38 4.11 -4.39
C ASP A 22 38.97 3.58 -4.05
N ALA A 23 38.04 4.51 -3.79
CA ALA A 23 36.66 4.19 -3.45
C ALA A 23 35.91 3.46 -4.56
N GLU A 24 36.20 3.74 -5.82
CA GLU A 24 35.57 3.06 -6.95
C GLU A 24 36.01 1.58 -7.03
N VAL A 25 37.28 1.30 -6.75
CA VAL A 25 37.80 -0.07 -6.66
C VAL A 25 37.11 -0.82 -5.51
N ARG A 26 36.93 -0.18 -4.33
CA ARG A 26 36.21 -0.78 -3.21
C ARG A 26 34.76 -1.04 -3.57
N ARG A 27 34.08 -0.07 -4.20
CA ARG A 27 32.68 -0.19 -4.62
C ARG A 27 32.47 -1.39 -5.56
N ILE A 28 33.31 -1.53 -6.59
CA ILE A 28 33.26 -2.66 -7.52
C ILE A 28 33.53 -3.97 -6.79
N ALA A 29 34.52 -4.00 -5.89
CA ALA A 29 34.82 -5.20 -5.09
C ALA A 29 33.63 -5.64 -4.21
N VAL A 30 32.88 -4.68 -3.64
CA VAL A 30 31.65 -4.96 -2.87
C VAL A 30 30.56 -5.54 -3.77
N MET A 31 30.40 -5.03 -4.98
CA MET A 31 29.43 -5.56 -5.95
C MET A 31 29.79 -6.99 -6.37
N ASP A 32 31.08 -7.22 -6.74
CA ASP A 32 31.58 -8.55 -7.11
C ASP A 32 31.35 -9.55 -5.96
N LEU A 33 31.56 -9.11 -4.70
CA LEU A 33 31.32 -9.94 -3.53
C LEU A 33 29.85 -10.28 -3.31
N GLY A 34 28.94 -9.35 -3.61
CA GLY A 34 27.50 -9.57 -3.56
C GLY A 34 27.04 -10.56 -4.64
N ASP A 35 27.62 -10.49 -5.83
CA ASP A 35 27.29 -11.38 -6.95
C ASP A 35 27.62 -12.84 -6.65
N LEU A 36 28.56 -13.12 -5.77
CA LEU A 36 28.87 -14.48 -5.31
C LEU A 36 27.73 -15.11 -4.49
N SER A 37 26.87 -14.30 -3.91
CA SER A 37 25.69 -14.71 -3.15
C SER A 37 25.95 -15.78 -2.06
N ASP A 38 27.14 -15.76 -1.45
CA ASP A 38 27.52 -16.68 -0.37
C ASP A 38 27.36 -15.98 0.99
N GLU A 39 26.53 -16.58 1.85
CA GLU A 39 26.30 -16.07 3.22
C GLU A 39 27.59 -15.97 4.06
N ALA A 40 28.63 -16.74 3.75
CA ALA A 40 29.93 -16.64 4.38
C ALA A 40 30.59 -15.26 4.18
N HIS A 41 30.22 -14.53 3.12
CA HIS A 41 30.69 -13.19 2.80
C HIS A 41 29.96 -12.07 3.54
N THR A 42 28.82 -12.36 4.19
CA THR A 42 28.03 -11.36 4.93
C THR A 42 28.85 -10.47 5.86
N PRO A 43 29.83 -10.97 6.66
CA PRO A 43 30.61 -10.10 7.52
C PRO A 43 31.42 -9.02 6.78
N LEU A 44 31.89 -9.32 5.57
CA LEU A 44 32.62 -8.35 4.74
C LEU A 44 31.71 -7.28 4.17
N LEU A 45 30.51 -7.67 3.70
CA LEU A 45 29.48 -6.74 3.22
C LEU A 45 28.97 -5.86 4.36
N VAL A 46 28.73 -6.40 5.55
CA VAL A 46 28.35 -5.63 6.74
C VAL A 46 29.44 -4.67 7.17
N ALA A 47 30.71 -5.04 7.03
CA ALA A 47 31.84 -4.12 7.27
C ALA A 47 31.85 -2.97 6.25
N ALA A 48 31.54 -3.24 4.99
CA ALA A 48 31.46 -2.24 3.93
C ALA A 48 30.29 -1.24 4.10
N LEU A 49 29.27 -1.54 4.90
CA LEU A 49 28.26 -0.56 5.32
C LEU A 49 28.83 0.58 6.16
N ARG A 50 30.07 0.49 6.62
CA ARG A 50 30.77 1.51 7.41
C ARG A 50 31.90 2.20 6.63
N ASP A 51 31.95 2.01 5.31
CA ASP A 51 32.94 2.68 4.46
C ASP A 51 32.79 4.21 4.51
N ASP A 52 33.90 4.92 4.40
CA ASP A 52 33.90 6.39 4.42
C ASP A 52 33.11 6.98 3.24
N THR A 53 33.03 6.23 2.12
CA THR A 53 32.38 6.68 0.88
C THR A 53 30.94 6.21 0.80
N PRO A 54 29.94 7.11 0.67
CA PRO A 54 28.53 6.72 0.59
C PRO A 54 28.22 5.73 -0.54
N ALA A 55 28.86 5.87 -1.70
CA ALA A 55 28.65 4.97 -2.84
C ALA A 55 29.06 3.51 -2.53
N VAL A 56 30.08 3.31 -1.71
CA VAL A 56 30.50 1.96 -1.24
C VAL A 56 29.48 1.43 -0.26
N ARG A 57 29.02 2.25 0.70
CA ARG A 57 27.98 1.85 1.66
C ARG A 57 26.66 1.47 0.97
N ALA A 58 26.25 2.27 -0.04
CA ALA A 58 25.05 1.98 -0.81
C ALA A 58 25.18 0.66 -1.60
N ALA A 59 26.32 0.41 -2.23
CA ALA A 59 26.61 -0.86 -2.90
C ALA A 59 26.56 -2.04 -1.91
N ALA A 60 27.10 -1.87 -0.71
CA ALA A 60 27.06 -2.90 0.33
C ALA A 60 25.63 -3.18 0.79
N ALA A 61 24.81 -2.13 0.94
CA ALA A 61 23.39 -2.31 1.30
C ALA A 61 22.65 -3.12 0.23
N LEU A 62 22.84 -2.84 -1.05
CA LEU A 62 22.25 -3.61 -2.15
C LEU A 62 22.80 -5.04 -2.22
N ALA A 63 24.09 -5.24 -2.03
CA ALA A 63 24.70 -6.57 -2.04
C ALA A 63 24.18 -7.48 -0.91
N LEU A 64 23.67 -6.90 0.19
CA LEU A 64 23.07 -7.64 1.29
C LEU A 64 21.61 -8.05 1.04
N GLU A 65 20.99 -7.66 -0.07
CA GLU A 65 19.58 -7.96 -0.39
C GLU A 65 19.26 -9.47 -0.37
N THR A 66 20.20 -10.28 -0.84
CA THR A 66 20.03 -11.76 -0.90
C THR A 66 20.48 -12.47 0.37
N MET A 67 21.02 -11.75 1.35
CA MET A 67 21.61 -12.30 2.58
C MET A 67 20.62 -12.19 3.75
N GLU A 68 19.78 -13.20 3.94
CA GLU A 68 18.72 -13.17 4.98
C GLU A 68 19.19 -13.77 6.32
N ASN A 69 20.35 -13.36 6.82
CA ASN A 69 20.83 -13.73 8.15
C ASN A 69 20.82 -12.55 9.13
N GLN A 70 20.97 -12.82 10.41
CA GLN A 70 20.87 -11.80 11.47
C GLN A 70 21.78 -10.61 11.23
N SER A 71 23.05 -10.81 10.91
CA SER A 71 24.01 -9.70 10.77
C SER A 71 23.73 -8.82 9.55
N ALA A 72 23.22 -9.41 8.45
CA ALA A 72 22.78 -8.66 7.28
C ALA A 72 21.57 -7.80 7.60
N VAL A 73 20.53 -8.38 8.18
CA VAL A 73 19.28 -7.66 8.52
C VAL A 73 19.54 -6.56 9.56
N GLU A 74 20.31 -6.83 10.61
CA GLU A 74 20.70 -5.80 11.59
C GLU A 74 21.58 -4.70 10.98
N GLY A 75 22.52 -5.05 10.10
CA GLY A 75 23.35 -4.10 9.36
C GLY A 75 22.52 -3.18 8.48
N LEU A 76 21.61 -3.73 7.71
CA LEU A 76 20.66 -2.97 6.89
C LEU A 76 19.75 -2.08 7.73
N ALA A 77 19.24 -2.58 8.87
CA ALA A 77 18.42 -1.78 9.77
C ALA A 77 19.19 -0.57 10.34
N GLN A 78 20.50 -0.71 10.62
CA GLN A 78 21.35 0.40 11.03
C GLN A 78 21.60 1.39 9.87
N ALA A 79 21.79 0.89 8.64
CA ALA A 79 22.00 1.71 7.44
C ALA A 79 20.78 2.57 7.06
N LEU A 80 19.58 2.25 7.56
CA LEU A 80 18.40 3.13 7.43
C LEU A 80 18.58 4.49 8.11
N ASP A 81 19.53 4.65 9.02
CA ASP A 81 19.85 5.91 9.69
C ASP A 81 21.12 6.57 9.15
N ASP A 82 21.63 6.12 8.01
CA ASP A 82 22.81 6.72 7.36
C ASP A 82 22.58 8.20 7.04
N THR A 83 23.65 8.97 7.08
CA THR A 83 23.65 10.41 6.71
C THR A 83 23.32 10.62 5.23
N ASP A 84 23.75 9.71 4.36
CA ASP A 84 23.53 9.75 2.92
C ASP A 84 22.16 9.15 2.53
N ALA A 85 21.43 9.86 1.65
CA ALA A 85 20.09 9.45 1.25
C ALA A 85 20.09 8.18 0.40
N GLN A 86 21.10 7.99 -0.46
CA GLN A 86 21.18 6.81 -1.34
C GLN A 86 21.46 5.54 -0.53
N VAL A 87 22.26 5.64 0.54
CA VAL A 87 22.50 4.52 1.46
C VAL A 87 21.21 4.13 2.17
N ARG A 88 20.45 5.11 2.69
CA ARG A 88 19.16 4.85 3.33
C ARG A 88 18.17 4.19 2.37
N GLU A 89 18.11 4.66 1.13
CA GLU A 89 17.22 4.13 0.10
C GLU A 89 17.59 2.69 -0.28
N ALA A 90 18.88 2.41 -0.48
CA ALA A 90 19.41 1.08 -0.74
C ALA A 90 19.07 0.10 0.39
N ALA A 91 19.31 0.50 1.64
CA ALA A 91 18.99 -0.32 2.81
C ALA A 91 17.47 -0.60 2.94
N ALA A 92 16.63 0.42 2.70
CA ALA A 92 15.18 0.27 2.72
C ALA A 92 14.67 -0.65 1.61
N HIS A 93 15.27 -0.57 0.42
CA HIS A 93 14.99 -1.47 -0.70
C HIS A 93 15.29 -2.92 -0.31
N SER A 94 16.53 -3.20 0.12
CA SER A 94 16.95 -4.57 0.46
C SER A 94 16.14 -5.17 1.61
N LEU A 95 15.76 -4.37 2.61
CA LEU A 95 14.86 -4.83 3.68
C LEU A 95 13.44 -5.14 3.18
N ALA A 96 12.95 -4.45 2.15
CA ALA A 96 11.62 -4.71 1.59
C ALA A 96 11.58 -5.98 0.74
N GLU A 97 12.72 -6.48 0.25
CA GLU A 97 12.85 -7.70 -0.55
C GLU A 97 13.01 -8.97 0.30
N LEU A 98 13.10 -8.85 1.63
CA LEU A 98 13.17 -10.01 2.53
C LEU A 98 11.97 -10.94 2.34
N LYS A 99 12.21 -12.24 2.32
CA LYS A 99 11.19 -13.28 2.09
C LYS A 99 11.06 -14.26 3.25
N GLU A 100 12.12 -14.40 4.04
CA GLU A 100 12.15 -15.35 5.16
C GLU A 100 11.44 -14.75 6.39
N PRO A 101 10.33 -15.35 6.87
CA PRO A 101 9.62 -14.86 8.04
C PRO A 101 10.47 -14.78 9.32
N ALA A 102 11.55 -15.59 9.39
CA ALA A 102 12.49 -15.57 10.52
C ALA A 102 13.19 -14.21 10.67
N SER A 103 13.42 -13.48 9.58
CA SER A 103 14.01 -12.14 9.55
C SER A 103 13.22 -11.11 10.37
N ALA A 104 11.92 -11.36 10.57
CA ALA A 104 11.08 -10.52 11.40
C ALA A 104 11.55 -10.41 12.86
N ALA A 105 12.18 -11.45 13.41
CA ALA A 105 12.67 -11.43 14.79
C ALA A 105 13.76 -10.37 14.99
N TRP A 106 14.56 -10.10 13.97
CA TRP A 106 15.63 -9.11 13.99
C TRP A 106 15.13 -7.69 13.68
N LEU A 107 14.01 -7.55 12.94
CA LEU A 107 13.40 -6.27 12.59
C LEU A 107 12.49 -5.71 13.69
N LEU A 108 11.74 -6.56 14.38
CA LEU A 108 10.73 -6.14 15.37
C LEU A 108 11.26 -5.16 16.44
N PRO A 109 12.48 -5.33 16.99
CA PRO A 109 13.03 -4.35 17.95
C PRO A 109 13.14 -2.93 17.40
N HIS A 110 13.39 -2.78 16.10
CA HIS A 110 13.54 -1.48 15.43
C HIS A 110 12.21 -0.83 15.05
N ALA A 111 11.08 -1.57 15.10
CA ALA A 111 9.77 -1.02 14.76
C ALA A 111 9.22 -0.04 15.81
N GLY A 112 9.62 -0.19 17.07
CA GLY A 112 9.08 0.58 18.21
C GLY A 112 9.96 1.74 18.65
N THR A 113 11.22 1.81 18.26
CA THR A 113 12.21 2.76 18.80
C THR A 113 13.08 3.35 17.69
N GLY A 114 13.64 4.53 17.93
CA GLY A 114 14.53 5.20 16.98
C GLY A 114 13.85 6.22 16.07
N PRO A 115 14.56 6.75 15.07
CA PRO A 115 14.08 7.76 14.15
C PRO A 115 12.85 7.31 13.36
N ALA A 116 11.95 8.24 13.03
CA ALA A 116 10.70 7.96 12.32
C ALA A 116 10.95 7.26 10.97
N ARG A 117 11.98 7.68 10.22
CA ARG A 117 12.35 7.07 8.94
C ARG A 117 12.74 5.59 9.06
N VAL A 118 13.51 5.25 10.11
CA VAL A 118 13.92 3.86 10.37
C VAL A 118 12.70 2.99 10.68
N ARG A 119 11.87 3.46 11.61
CA ARG A 119 10.64 2.76 12.00
C ARG A 119 9.68 2.56 10.83
N ALA A 120 9.57 3.57 9.94
CA ALA A 120 8.74 3.48 8.73
C ALA A 120 9.22 2.38 7.78
N ALA A 121 10.53 2.35 7.48
CA ALA A 121 11.11 1.33 6.61
C ALA A 121 10.98 -0.07 7.20
N VAL A 122 11.21 -0.21 8.51
CA VAL A 122 11.04 -1.49 9.23
C VAL A 122 9.58 -1.96 9.22
N LEU A 123 8.60 -1.06 9.47
CA LEU A 123 7.18 -1.42 9.41
C LEU A 123 6.77 -1.85 8.00
N ARG A 124 7.33 -1.21 6.94
CA ARG A 124 7.14 -1.64 5.56
C ARG A 124 7.64 -3.05 5.34
N ALA A 125 8.90 -3.34 5.72
CA ALA A 125 9.48 -4.68 5.58
C ALA A 125 8.66 -5.74 6.35
N LEU A 126 8.25 -5.45 7.58
CA LEU A 126 7.40 -6.36 8.38
C LEU A 126 6.01 -6.59 7.77
N ARG A 127 5.47 -5.61 7.04
CA ARG A 127 4.21 -5.75 6.29
C ARG A 127 4.39 -6.69 5.10
N GLU A 128 5.47 -6.53 4.32
CA GLU A 128 5.79 -7.42 3.18
C GLU A 128 6.01 -8.86 3.66
N LEU A 129 6.70 -9.05 4.78
CA LEU A 129 6.87 -10.34 5.46
C LEU A 129 5.58 -10.85 6.12
N ARG A 130 4.49 -10.06 6.13
CA ARG A 130 3.18 -10.42 6.70
C ARG A 130 3.23 -10.78 8.20
N VAL A 131 4.00 -10.04 8.98
CA VAL A 131 4.28 -10.34 10.39
C VAL A 131 3.17 -9.84 11.31
N PRO A 132 2.37 -10.71 11.95
CA PRO A 132 1.27 -10.26 12.84
C PRO A 132 1.77 -9.47 14.05
N ALA A 133 2.96 -9.78 14.57
CA ALA A 133 3.54 -9.09 15.73
C ALA A 133 3.83 -7.60 15.47
N SER A 134 3.88 -7.15 14.20
CA SER A 134 4.06 -5.75 13.84
C SER A 134 2.84 -4.87 14.18
N ALA A 135 1.67 -5.46 14.45
CA ALA A 135 0.47 -4.71 14.82
C ALA A 135 0.63 -3.89 16.09
N GLY A 136 1.33 -4.41 17.10
CA GLY A 136 1.60 -3.70 18.35
C GLY A 136 2.40 -2.41 18.16
N PRO A 137 3.61 -2.47 17.59
CA PRO A 137 4.40 -1.29 17.23
C PRO A 137 3.65 -0.32 16.33
N ALA A 138 2.96 -0.79 15.29
CA ALA A 138 2.17 0.06 14.40
C ALA A 138 1.04 0.80 15.15
N LEU A 139 0.32 0.13 16.04
CA LEU A 139 -0.73 0.76 16.84
C LEU A 139 -0.15 1.80 17.82
N ALA A 140 1.04 1.56 18.35
CA ALA A 140 1.73 2.51 19.23
C ALA A 140 2.05 3.82 18.47
N VAL A 141 2.50 3.75 17.21
CA VAL A 141 2.73 4.93 16.36
C VAL A 141 1.48 5.80 16.24
N LEU A 142 0.30 5.22 16.06
CA LEU A 142 -0.94 5.98 15.91
C LEU A 142 -1.39 6.67 17.21
N LYS A 143 -0.85 6.26 18.35
CA LYS A 143 -1.13 6.83 19.68
C LYS A 143 -0.11 7.88 20.10
N GLU A 144 0.96 8.09 19.35
CA GLU A 144 1.99 9.10 19.68
C GLU A 144 1.41 10.52 19.63
N PRO A 145 1.86 11.43 20.52
CA PRO A 145 1.42 12.83 20.52
C PRO A 145 1.77 13.52 19.19
N ARG A 146 0.82 14.29 18.63
CA ARG A 146 0.95 14.95 17.32
C ARG A 146 2.02 16.05 17.27
N ALA A 147 2.42 16.63 18.39
CA ALA A 147 3.36 17.75 18.44
C ALA A 147 4.73 17.53 17.75
N ALA A 148 5.07 16.29 17.40
CA ALA A 148 6.32 15.92 16.72
C ALA A 148 6.10 15.31 15.31
N GLN A 149 4.89 15.43 14.73
CA GLN A 149 4.48 14.58 13.61
C GLN A 149 4.34 15.28 12.25
N ASP A 150 4.85 16.51 12.09
CA ASP A 150 4.70 17.28 10.84
C ASP A 150 5.88 17.12 9.85
N SER A 151 6.91 16.35 10.21
CA SER A 151 7.99 16.05 9.28
C SER A 151 7.57 15.00 8.25
N ALA A 152 8.22 15.02 7.08
CA ALA A 152 7.99 14.01 6.04
C ALA A 152 8.18 12.58 6.56
N ASP A 153 9.20 12.36 7.40
CA ASP A 153 9.48 11.06 8.01
C ASP A 153 8.35 10.61 8.96
N ALA A 154 7.80 11.53 9.75
CA ALA A 154 6.71 11.22 10.66
C ALA A 154 5.39 10.93 9.90
N ILE A 155 5.14 11.65 8.81
CA ILE A 155 4.02 11.38 7.90
C ILE A 155 4.16 9.99 7.28
N ALA A 156 5.36 9.66 6.77
CA ALA A 156 5.65 8.34 6.21
C ALA A 156 5.44 7.23 7.27
N LEU A 157 5.92 7.43 8.49
CA LEU A 157 5.76 6.47 9.59
C LEU A 157 4.28 6.21 9.91
N ARG A 158 3.45 7.26 10.01
CA ARG A 158 2.00 7.09 10.22
C ARG A 158 1.35 6.29 9.07
N ARG A 159 1.71 6.59 7.83
CA ARG A 159 1.18 5.89 6.65
C ARG A 159 1.57 4.42 6.65
N GLU A 160 2.82 4.08 6.96
CA GLU A 160 3.24 2.68 7.05
C GLU A 160 2.56 1.95 8.21
N ALA A 161 2.42 2.59 9.37
CA ALA A 161 1.69 2.02 10.50
C ALA A 161 0.22 1.74 10.17
N ILE A 162 -0.47 2.67 9.50
CA ILE A 162 -1.83 2.48 8.98
C ILE A 162 -1.85 1.31 7.99
N GLY A 163 -0.88 1.25 7.07
CA GLY A 163 -0.76 0.18 6.08
C GLY A 163 -0.62 -1.21 6.72
N VAL A 164 0.22 -1.34 7.76
CA VAL A 164 0.37 -2.57 8.55
C VAL A 164 -0.96 -2.99 9.18
N LEU A 165 -1.64 -2.05 9.87
CA LEU A 165 -2.87 -2.33 10.61
C LEU A 165 -4.03 -2.69 9.68
N GLY A 166 -4.12 -2.02 8.52
CA GLY A 166 -5.11 -2.33 7.48
C GLY A 166 -4.85 -3.68 6.82
N TYR A 167 -3.58 -3.98 6.50
CA TYR A 167 -3.19 -5.26 5.92
C TYR A 167 -3.51 -6.43 6.86
N LEU A 168 -3.15 -6.31 8.14
CA LEU A 168 -3.41 -7.31 9.16
C LEU A 168 -4.87 -7.36 9.63
N LYS A 169 -5.72 -6.46 9.13
CA LYS A 169 -7.13 -6.33 9.56
C LYS A 169 -7.26 -6.24 11.08
N HIS A 170 -6.41 -5.42 11.70
CA HIS A 170 -6.27 -5.34 13.15
C HIS A 170 -7.43 -4.56 13.77
N ALA A 171 -8.50 -5.24 14.18
CA ALA A 171 -9.71 -4.61 14.72
C ALA A 171 -9.48 -3.62 15.89
N PRO A 172 -8.53 -3.84 16.84
CA PRO A 172 -8.26 -2.86 17.89
C PRO A 172 -7.76 -1.48 17.39
N ALA A 173 -7.37 -1.37 16.11
CA ALA A 173 -6.94 -0.11 15.50
C ALA A 173 -8.11 0.74 14.96
N LEU A 174 -9.31 0.18 14.82
CA LEU A 174 -10.45 0.87 14.18
C LEU A 174 -10.73 2.26 14.76
N PRO A 175 -10.78 2.47 16.09
CA PRO A 175 -11.03 3.82 16.64
C PRO A 175 -9.91 4.81 16.27
N ALA A 176 -8.65 4.38 16.27
CA ALA A 176 -7.53 5.24 15.90
C ALA A 176 -7.54 5.56 14.39
N LEU A 177 -7.85 4.58 13.54
CA LEU A 177 -7.99 4.77 12.09
C LEU A 177 -9.14 5.73 11.76
N ALA A 178 -10.31 5.59 12.43
CA ALA A 178 -11.44 6.51 12.26
C ALA A 178 -11.07 7.94 12.69
N GLY A 179 -10.36 8.10 13.81
CA GLY A 179 -9.86 9.39 14.26
C GLY A 179 -8.91 10.05 13.27
N LEU A 180 -7.98 9.29 12.68
CA LEU A 180 -7.05 9.80 11.65
C LEU A 180 -7.79 10.14 10.36
N ALA A 181 -8.71 9.31 9.91
CA ALA A 181 -9.52 9.57 8.72
C ALA A 181 -10.31 10.89 8.83
N ALA A 182 -10.79 11.23 10.04
CA ALA A 182 -11.59 12.43 10.26
C ALA A 182 -10.75 13.70 10.46
N SER A 183 -9.54 13.62 11.00
CA SER A 183 -8.90 14.81 11.57
C SER A 183 -7.39 14.93 11.37
N ASP A 184 -6.72 14.02 10.67
CA ASP A 184 -5.29 14.23 10.38
C ASP A 184 -5.12 15.44 9.44
N PRO A 185 -4.19 16.37 9.70
CA PRO A 185 -3.98 17.54 8.85
C PRO A 185 -3.52 17.17 7.42
N VAL A 186 -2.85 16.03 7.29
CA VAL A 186 -2.30 15.55 6.01
C VAL A 186 -3.31 14.65 5.30
N ASP A 187 -3.76 15.05 4.13
CA ASP A 187 -4.76 14.31 3.36
C ASP A 187 -4.31 12.92 2.92
N GLU A 188 -3.00 12.72 2.66
CA GLU A 188 -2.45 11.40 2.37
C GLU A 188 -2.60 10.43 3.57
N VAL A 189 -2.50 10.94 4.80
CA VAL A 189 -2.72 10.14 6.02
C VAL A 189 -4.20 9.83 6.19
N ARG A 190 -5.08 10.85 5.99
CA ARG A 190 -6.53 10.62 6.01
C ARG A 190 -6.93 9.59 4.98
N ARG A 191 -6.43 9.70 3.73
CA ARG A 191 -6.69 8.74 2.66
C ARG A 191 -6.23 7.32 3.03
N ALA A 192 -5.02 7.17 3.59
CA ALA A 192 -4.52 5.87 4.03
C ALA A 192 -5.41 5.26 5.13
N ALA A 193 -5.83 6.07 6.09
CA ALA A 193 -6.72 5.63 7.18
C ALA A 193 -8.10 5.19 6.65
N VAL A 194 -8.67 5.96 5.71
CA VAL A 194 -9.92 5.61 5.01
C VAL A 194 -9.78 4.28 4.28
N GLY A 195 -8.70 4.08 3.52
CA GLY A 195 -8.44 2.81 2.84
C GLY A 195 -8.30 1.62 3.79
N ALA A 196 -7.65 1.85 4.94
CA ALA A 196 -7.48 0.83 5.96
C ALA A 196 -8.79 0.44 6.67
N LEU A 197 -9.77 1.35 6.79
CA LEU A 197 -11.09 1.02 7.36
C LEU A 197 -11.91 0.06 6.49
N ALA A 198 -11.55 -0.15 5.23
CA ALA A 198 -12.28 -1.01 4.30
C ALA A 198 -12.36 -2.50 4.70
N PHE A 199 -11.58 -2.95 5.69
CA PHE A 199 -11.68 -4.32 6.19
C PHE A 199 -12.77 -4.52 7.26
N ALA A 200 -13.33 -3.44 7.82
CA ALA A 200 -14.22 -3.44 8.97
C ALA A 200 -15.68 -3.77 8.59
N ALA A 201 -15.88 -4.87 7.86
CA ALA A 201 -17.21 -5.30 7.45
C ALA A 201 -18.11 -5.53 8.68
N GLY A 202 -19.28 -4.91 8.70
CA GLY A 202 -20.24 -4.98 9.82
C GLY A 202 -20.00 -3.96 10.95
N ASP A 203 -18.90 -3.22 10.94
CA ASP A 203 -18.63 -2.16 11.92
C ASP A 203 -19.35 -0.87 11.53
N ALA A 204 -20.28 -0.41 12.41
CA ALA A 204 -21.09 0.77 12.14
C ALA A 204 -20.28 2.08 12.28
N ASP A 205 -19.31 2.12 13.19
CA ASP A 205 -18.49 3.32 13.41
C ASP A 205 -17.51 3.53 12.25
N ALA A 206 -16.93 2.43 11.73
CA ALA A 206 -16.12 2.50 10.53
C ALA A 206 -16.93 2.99 9.32
N ARG A 207 -18.17 2.52 9.14
CA ARG A 207 -19.05 3.01 8.08
C ARG A 207 -19.33 4.50 8.23
N VAL A 208 -19.68 4.98 9.42
CA VAL A 208 -19.95 6.39 9.70
C VAL A 208 -18.72 7.25 9.43
N ALA A 209 -17.52 6.77 9.80
CA ALA A 209 -16.26 7.46 9.49
C ALA A 209 -16.03 7.58 7.98
N LEU A 210 -16.31 6.53 7.21
CA LEU A 210 -16.19 6.54 5.75
C LEU A 210 -17.25 7.42 5.07
N GLU A 211 -18.49 7.44 5.57
CA GLU A 211 -19.53 8.36 5.08
C GLU A 211 -19.15 9.83 5.35
N THR A 212 -18.50 10.10 6.48
CA THR A 212 -17.94 11.43 6.78
C THR A 212 -16.82 11.79 5.82
N ALA A 213 -15.92 10.84 5.52
CA ALA A 213 -14.82 11.02 4.59
C ALA A 213 -15.26 11.27 3.14
N LEU A 214 -16.50 10.92 2.74
CA LEU A 214 -17.08 11.35 1.45
C LEU A 214 -17.28 12.87 1.33
N ARG A 215 -17.13 13.62 2.43
CA ARG A 215 -17.22 15.10 2.45
C ARG A 215 -15.86 15.75 2.71
N ASP A 216 -14.76 15.00 2.61
CA ASP A 216 -13.41 15.53 2.80
C ASP A 216 -13.08 16.64 1.78
N ALA A 217 -12.27 17.60 2.18
CA ALA A 217 -11.80 18.65 1.27
C ALA A 217 -10.97 18.08 0.10
N SER A 218 -10.18 17.02 0.34
CA SER A 218 -9.39 16.34 -0.69
C SER A 218 -10.24 15.32 -1.46
N TRP A 219 -10.31 15.48 -2.77
CA TRP A 219 -11.08 14.56 -3.63
C TRP A 219 -10.49 13.13 -3.60
N GLN A 220 -9.18 12.98 -3.37
CA GLN A 220 -8.52 11.68 -3.24
C GLN A 220 -9.02 10.92 -2.00
N VAL A 221 -9.30 11.63 -0.91
CA VAL A 221 -9.90 11.04 0.30
C VAL A 221 -11.34 10.63 0.02
N ARG A 222 -12.12 11.48 -0.68
CA ARG A 222 -13.51 11.15 -1.08
C ARG A 222 -13.56 9.94 -2.02
N GLU A 223 -12.64 9.86 -2.99
CA GLU A 223 -12.52 8.71 -3.90
C GLU A 223 -12.26 7.40 -3.14
N GLU A 224 -11.29 7.44 -2.20
CA GLU A 224 -10.97 6.27 -1.37
C GLU A 224 -12.16 5.89 -0.48
N ALA A 225 -12.87 6.87 0.10
CA ALA A 225 -14.06 6.63 0.91
C ALA A 225 -15.17 5.94 0.12
N ALA A 226 -15.45 6.40 -1.10
CA ALA A 226 -16.42 5.76 -1.98
C ALA A 226 -16.01 4.32 -2.29
N THR A 227 -14.72 4.06 -2.52
CA THR A 227 -14.17 2.72 -2.76
C THR A 227 -14.29 1.81 -1.53
N ALA A 228 -13.96 2.33 -0.34
CA ALA A 228 -13.99 1.60 0.92
C ALA A 228 -15.43 1.20 1.29
N LEU A 229 -16.40 2.09 1.15
CA LEU A 229 -17.81 1.81 1.39
C LEU A 229 -18.34 0.66 0.52
N GLY A 230 -17.94 0.61 -0.75
CA GLY A 230 -18.27 -0.51 -1.62
C GLY A 230 -17.66 -1.85 -1.19
N LYS A 231 -16.49 -1.83 -0.55
CA LYS A 231 -15.83 -3.03 0.00
C LYS A 231 -16.52 -3.53 1.29
N LEU A 232 -17.05 -2.61 2.11
CA LEU A 232 -17.78 -2.97 3.32
C LEU A 232 -19.07 -3.72 3.06
N GLN A 233 -19.66 -3.57 1.88
CA GLN A 233 -20.92 -4.22 1.46
C GLN A 233 -22.10 -3.99 2.44
N GLN A 234 -22.15 -2.81 3.07
CA GLN A 234 -23.23 -2.43 3.97
C GLN A 234 -24.30 -1.62 3.22
N PRO A 235 -25.54 -2.12 3.07
CA PRO A 235 -26.60 -1.39 2.34
C PRO A 235 -26.88 0.01 2.89
N ALA A 236 -26.66 0.23 4.18
CA ALA A 236 -26.83 1.55 4.80
C ALA A 236 -25.95 2.66 4.20
N ALA A 237 -24.86 2.30 3.48
CA ALA A 237 -24.00 3.27 2.80
C ALA A 237 -24.59 3.79 1.48
N THR A 238 -25.70 3.22 0.98
CA THR A 238 -26.30 3.57 -0.31
C THR A 238 -26.62 5.07 -0.42
N ALA A 239 -27.27 5.63 0.57
CA ALA A 239 -27.66 7.05 0.54
C ALA A 239 -26.46 8.00 0.39
N ALA A 240 -25.36 7.72 1.13
CA ALA A 240 -24.14 8.53 1.04
C ALA A 240 -23.44 8.38 -0.33
N LEU A 241 -23.42 7.18 -0.89
CA LEU A 241 -22.86 6.92 -2.21
C LEU A 241 -23.70 7.53 -3.35
N LEU A 242 -25.03 7.60 -3.19
CA LEU A 242 -25.92 8.31 -4.13
C LEU A 242 -25.56 9.80 -4.21
N VAL A 243 -25.28 10.43 -3.07
CA VAL A 243 -24.80 11.83 -3.05
C VAL A 243 -23.45 11.96 -3.76
N ALA A 244 -22.56 10.99 -3.59
CA ALA A 244 -21.23 11.00 -4.21
C ALA A 244 -21.26 10.80 -5.75
N LEU A 245 -22.39 10.39 -6.34
CA LEU A 245 -22.57 10.40 -7.81
C LEU A 245 -22.57 11.78 -8.42
N ASP A 246 -22.84 12.83 -7.62
CA ASP A 246 -22.85 14.23 -8.05
C ASP A 246 -21.60 15.01 -7.60
N ASP A 247 -20.54 14.30 -7.15
CA ASP A 247 -19.26 14.93 -6.76
C ASP A 247 -18.67 15.75 -7.92
N ASP A 248 -18.00 16.86 -7.61
CA ASP A 248 -17.33 17.72 -8.60
C ASP A 248 -16.27 16.94 -9.40
N TYR A 249 -15.64 15.96 -8.79
CA TYR A 249 -14.59 15.14 -9.39
C TYR A 249 -15.15 13.84 -9.96
N TRP A 250 -14.96 13.63 -11.27
CA TRP A 250 -15.47 12.45 -11.98
C TRP A 250 -14.90 11.12 -11.43
N GLN A 251 -13.69 11.15 -10.85
CA GLN A 251 -13.07 9.96 -10.21
C GLN A 251 -13.91 9.50 -9.02
N VAL A 252 -14.39 10.44 -8.20
CA VAL A 252 -15.27 10.12 -7.05
C VAL A 252 -16.59 9.55 -7.55
N ARG A 253 -17.22 10.19 -8.55
CA ARG A 253 -18.46 9.69 -9.18
C ARG A 253 -18.30 8.28 -9.71
N LEU A 254 -17.16 7.96 -10.35
CA LEU A 254 -16.86 6.64 -10.88
C LEU A 254 -16.81 5.58 -9.76
N ARG A 255 -16.14 5.92 -8.63
CA ARG A 255 -16.06 5.00 -7.49
C ARG A 255 -17.40 4.82 -6.81
N ALA A 256 -18.20 5.87 -6.70
CA ALA A 256 -19.56 5.81 -6.18
C ALA A 256 -20.44 4.86 -7.02
N ALA A 257 -20.43 5.03 -8.36
CA ALA A 257 -21.19 4.17 -9.27
C ALA A 257 -20.78 2.69 -9.11
N ARG A 258 -19.48 2.40 -9.10
CA ARG A 258 -18.97 1.04 -8.88
C ARG A 258 -19.41 0.45 -7.55
N SER A 259 -19.36 1.25 -6.50
CA SER A 259 -19.72 0.82 -5.15
C SER A 259 -21.21 0.55 -5.01
N LEU A 260 -22.05 1.37 -5.64
CA LEU A 260 -23.50 1.14 -5.71
C LEU A 260 -23.85 -0.16 -6.45
N GLY A 261 -23.14 -0.46 -7.54
CA GLY A 261 -23.27 -1.75 -8.22
C GLY A 261 -22.95 -2.94 -7.30
N ARG A 262 -21.85 -2.86 -6.54
CA ARG A 262 -21.46 -3.89 -5.56
C ARG A 262 -22.47 -4.09 -4.44
N LEU A 263 -23.11 -2.99 -3.98
CA LEU A 263 -24.16 -3.04 -2.98
C LEU A 263 -25.48 -3.61 -3.52
N ARG A 264 -25.63 -3.72 -4.85
CA ARG A 264 -26.84 -4.19 -5.54
C ARG A 264 -28.10 -3.45 -5.07
N SER A 265 -27.96 -2.14 -4.82
CA SER A 265 -29.07 -1.34 -4.31
C SER A 265 -30.04 -0.98 -5.43
N ALA A 266 -31.30 -1.39 -5.31
CA ALA A 266 -32.35 -1.06 -6.26
C ALA A 266 -32.59 0.47 -6.35
N GLU A 267 -32.40 1.21 -5.26
CA GLU A 267 -32.51 2.67 -5.22
C GLU A 267 -31.51 3.39 -6.15
N SER A 268 -30.40 2.68 -6.50
CA SER A 268 -29.35 3.22 -7.35
C SER A 268 -29.66 3.14 -8.86
N VAL A 269 -30.67 2.40 -9.26
CA VAL A 269 -30.98 2.16 -10.68
C VAL A 269 -31.25 3.48 -11.42
N THR A 270 -32.18 4.29 -10.93
CA THR A 270 -32.53 5.57 -11.59
C THR A 270 -31.35 6.55 -11.68
N PRO A 271 -30.55 6.81 -10.63
CA PRO A 271 -29.35 7.65 -10.75
C PRO A 271 -28.30 7.08 -11.70
N LEU A 272 -28.11 5.76 -11.73
CA LEU A 272 -27.15 5.12 -12.63
C LEU A 272 -27.63 5.18 -14.11
N LEU A 273 -28.94 5.09 -14.36
CA LEU A 273 -29.53 5.33 -15.69
C LEU A 273 -29.22 6.73 -16.19
N ALA A 274 -29.34 7.76 -15.33
CA ALA A 274 -28.94 9.13 -15.68
C ALA A 274 -27.43 9.23 -16.01
N THR A 275 -26.59 8.47 -15.29
CA THR A 275 -25.14 8.42 -15.52
C THR A 275 -24.76 7.81 -16.87
N LEU A 276 -25.59 6.95 -17.47
CA LEU A 276 -25.37 6.44 -18.84
C LEU A 276 -25.37 7.54 -19.90
N GLY A 277 -26.01 8.70 -19.65
CA GLY A 277 -25.98 9.86 -20.53
C GLY A 277 -24.81 10.80 -20.33
N HIS A 278 -23.87 10.50 -19.44
CA HIS A 278 -22.78 11.43 -19.08
C HIS A 278 -21.76 11.63 -20.23
N SER A 279 -21.17 12.82 -20.33
CA SER A 279 -20.17 13.15 -21.37
C SER A 279 -18.88 12.31 -21.26
N ILE A 280 -18.48 11.89 -20.04
CA ILE A 280 -17.27 11.07 -19.78
C ILE A 280 -17.60 9.60 -20.00
N SER A 281 -16.96 8.96 -20.99
CA SER A 281 -17.21 7.57 -21.34
C SER A 281 -16.90 6.59 -20.21
N ASN A 282 -15.87 6.85 -19.39
CA ASN A 282 -15.57 6.03 -18.24
C ASN A 282 -16.71 5.99 -17.19
N LEU A 283 -17.46 7.08 -17.02
CA LEU A 283 -18.64 7.09 -16.17
C LEU A 283 -19.79 6.30 -16.77
N ARG A 284 -20.07 6.46 -18.07
CA ARG A 284 -21.08 5.66 -18.77
C ARG A 284 -20.77 4.18 -18.70
N LYS A 285 -19.50 3.81 -18.92
CA LYS A 285 -19.02 2.43 -18.79
C LYS A 285 -19.29 1.87 -17.40
N GLU A 286 -18.92 2.61 -16.35
CA GLU A 286 -19.06 2.14 -14.96
C GLU A 286 -20.54 2.06 -14.57
N ALA A 287 -21.39 2.99 -15.02
CA ALA A 287 -22.82 2.92 -14.81
C ALA A 287 -23.44 1.68 -15.46
N ALA A 288 -23.04 1.33 -16.68
CA ALA A 288 -23.48 0.11 -17.34
C ALA A 288 -23.12 -1.15 -16.54
N LEU A 289 -21.87 -1.25 -16.06
CA LEU A 289 -21.41 -2.36 -15.24
C LEU A 289 -22.20 -2.44 -13.92
N ALA A 290 -22.37 -1.31 -13.24
CA ALA A 290 -23.11 -1.23 -11.99
C ALA A 290 -24.58 -1.67 -12.15
N LEU A 291 -25.25 -1.26 -13.22
CA LEU A 291 -26.61 -1.70 -13.54
C LEU A 291 -26.68 -3.22 -13.78
N GLY A 292 -25.65 -3.78 -14.44
CA GLY A 292 -25.52 -5.24 -14.63
C GLY A 292 -25.37 -5.98 -13.29
N ASP A 293 -24.55 -5.46 -12.37
CA ASP A 293 -24.32 -6.03 -11.03
C ASP A 293 -25.59 -5.97 -10.16
N ILE A 294 -26.40 -4.90 -10.29
CA ILE A 294 -27.70 -4.75 -9.61
C ILE A 294 -28.69 -5.78 -10.15
N GLY A 295 -28.73 -6.00 -11.45
CA GLY A 295 -29.55 -7.02 -12.07
C GLY A 295 -31.02 -6.62 -12.29
N ASP A 296 -31.37 -5.33 -12.21
CA ASP A 296 -32.75 -4.85 -12.39
C ASP A 296 -33.14 -4.83 -13.88
N ALA A 297 -34.21 -5.53 -14.24
CA ALA A 297 -34.71 -5.60 -15.62
C ALA A 297 -35.18 -4.24 -16.18
N GLY A 298 -35.57 -3.30 -15.33
CA GLY A 298 -35.91 -1.93 -15.73
C GLY A 298 -34.74 -1.14 -16.38
N ALA A 299 -33.53 -1.64 -16.21
CA ALA A 299 -32.34 -1.05 -16.85
C ALA A 299 -32.15 -1.48 -18.32
N LEU A 300 -32.77 -2.57 -18.77
CA LEU A 300 -32.57 -3.15 -20.11
C LEU A 300 -32.76 -2.16 -21.24
N PRO A 301 -33.83 -1.35 -21.33
CA PRO A 301 -34.02 -0.43 -22.46
C PRO A 301 -32.89 0.58 -22.61
N ALA A 302 -32.37 1.11 -21.49
CA ALA A 302 -31.27 2.09 -21.51
C ALA A 302 -29.92 1.41 -21.83
N LEU A 303 -29.71 0.18 -21.37
CA LEU A 303 -28.50 -0.60 -21.70
C LEU A 303 -28.48 -1.02 -23.17
N GLU A 304 -29.63 -1.32 -23.78
CA GLU A 304 -29.75 -1.59 -25.22
C GLU A 304 -29.34 -0.36 -26.03
N LEU A 305 -29.74 0.85 -25.65
CA LEU A 305 -29.25 2.08 -26.27
C LEU A 305 -27.75 2.26 -26.07
N ALA A 306 -27.22 1.98 -24.87
CA ALA A 306 -25.79 2.07 -24.58
C ALA A 306 -24.96 0.99 -25.31
N ALA A 307 -25.57 -0.07 -25.83
CA ALA A 307 -24.90 -1.07 -26.64
C ALA A 307 -24.47 -0.53 -28.03
N ASP A 308 -24.96 0.66 -28.41
CA ASP A 308 -24.58 1.41 -29.62
C ASP A 308 -23.79 2.71 -29.30
N ASP A 309 -23.27 2.86 -28.07
CA ASP A 309 -22.47 4.02 -27.63
C ASP A 309 -21.28 4.27 -28.58
N PRO A 310 -20.88 5.52 -28.81
CA PRO A 310 -19.66 5.84 -29.57
C PRO A 310 -18.40 5.17 -29.02
N ASP A 311 -18.27 5.01 -27.70
CA ASP A 311 -17.13 4.39 -27.05
C ASP A 311 -17.26 2.85 -27.03
N PRO A 312 -16.26 2.12 -27.57
CA PRO A 312 -16.31 0.66 -27.64
C PRO A 312 -16.36 -0.05 -26.28
N GLU A 313 -15.73 0.55 -25.25
CA GLU A 313 -15.74 -0.03 -23.89
C GLU A 313 -17.10 0.15 -23.21
N VAL A 314 -17.82 1.22 -23.50
CA VAL A 314 -19.21 1.40 -23.06
C VAL A 314 -20.11 0.36 -23.74
N ARG A 315 -20.00 0.19 -25.07
CA ARG A 315 -20.77 -0.85 -25.80
C ARG A 315 -20.56 -2.23 -25.22
N LYS A 316 -19.31 -2.59 -24.96
CA LYS A 316 -18.93 -3.89 -24.37
C LYS A 316 -19.56 -4.08 -22.99
N SER A 317 -19.47 -3.07 -22.13
CA SER A 317 -20.00 -3.11 -20.77
C SER A 317 -21.51 -3.18 -20.75
N ALA A 318 -22.19 -2.44 -21.63
CA ALA A 318 -23.65 -2.49 -21.78
C ALA A 318 -24.13 -3.90 -22.21
N ARG A 319 -23.48 -4.52 -23.21
CA ARG A 319 -23.80 -5.89 -23.64
C ARG A 319 -23.56 -6.91 -22.55
N LEU A 320 -22.48 -6.76 -21.76
CA LEU A 320 -22.23 -7.62 -20.62
C LEU A 320 -23.33 -7.49 -19.57
N ALA A 321 -23.73 -6.26 -19.23
CA ALA A 321 -24.80 -5.99 -18.27
C ALA A 321 -26.15 -6.59 -18.71
N ILE A 322 -26.52 -6.46 -20.00
CA ILE A 322 -27.73 -7.08 -20.56
C ILE A 322 -27.73 -8.61 -20.35
N VAL A 323 -26.59 -9.26 -20.63
CA VAL A 323 -26.44 -10.71 -20.43
C VAL A 323 -26.55 -11.08 -18.95
N GLN A 324 -25.95 -10.29 -18.05
CA GLN A 324 -26.01 -10.52 -16.59
C GLN A 324 -27.46 -10.43 -16.09
N ILE A 325 -28.19 -9.39 -16.46
CA ILE A 325 -29.63 -9.22 -16.09
C ILE A 325 -30.46 -10.35 -16.63
N GLY A 326 -30.27 -10.75 -17.91
CA GLY A 326 -31.00 -11.87 -18.49
C GLY A 326 -30.79 -13.20 -17.77
N LYS A 327 -29.54 -13.48 -17.34
CA LYS A 327 -29.23 -14.68 -16.54
C LYS A 327 -29.88 -14.65 -15.16
N ALA A 328 -29.90 -13.49 -14.49
CA ALA A 328 -30.55 -13.33 -13.19
C ALA A 328 -32.06 -13.60 -13.26
N ALA A 329 -32.72 -13.16 -14.34
CA ALA A 329 -34.13 -13.38 -14.57
C ALA A 329 -34.50 -14.86 -14.88
N HIS A 330 -33.58 -15.68 -15.38
CA HIS A 330 -33.81 -17.10 -15.71
C HIS A 330 -33.33 -18.06 -14.61
N GLY A 331 -32.60 -17.59 -13.62
CA GLY A 331 -32.05 -18.38 -12.52
C GLY A 331 -32.80 -18.22 -11.17
N ALA A 332 -33.83 -17.38 -11.15
CA ALA A 332 -34.76 -17.20 -10.04
C ALA A 332 -36.07 -17.95 -10.34
#